data_3b1439878d88811b5176c7b3c9fc371d
#
_entry.id   3b1439878d88811b5176c7b3c9fc371d
#
_cell.length_a   1.000
_cell.length_b   1.000
_cell.length_c   1.000
_cell.angle_alpha   90.00
_cell.angle_beta   90.00
_cell.angle_gamma   90.00
#
_symmetry.space_group_name_H-M   'P 1'
#
loop_
_entity.id
_entity.type
_entity.pdbx_description
1 polymer ?
#
loop_
_entity_poly.entity_id
_entity_poly.type
_entity_poly.pdbx_seq_one_letter_code
_entity_poly.pdbx_strand_id
1 'polypeptide(L)'
;MVLSQTLQTVQDVEGVLTEMVRIGRTCIVSIPNFGYHQLRRMLAETGRAPKSAGVLHYEWYNTPNIRFFTIADFEDFCREKNIRVHRRIALDTEAQAEVLEHPNLNADLAIFVISRA
;
A
#
# COMPACT_ATOMS: atom_id res chain seq x y z
N MET A 1 13.64 -0.38 11.11
CA MET A 1 13.61 -1.24 9.91
C MET A 1 12.72 -0.59 8.85
N VAL A 2 13.12 -0.64 7.61
CA VAL A 2 12.38 0.01 6.51
C VAL A 2 12.09 -1.01 5.42
N LEU A 3 10.83 -1.02 4.93
CA LEU A 3 10.38 -1.87 3.85
C LEU A 3 9.68 -1.00 2.81
N SER A 4 10.38 -0.64 1.74
CA SER A 4 9.88 0.29 0.73
C SER A 4 9.25 -0.45 -0.45
N GLN A 5 7.94 -0.29 -0.64
CA GLN A 5 7.18 -0.85 -1.76
C GLN A 5 7.49 -2.31 -2.05
N THR A 6 7.56 -3.13 -1.00
CA THR A 6 8.00 -4.53 -1.10
C THR A 6 6.87 -5.52 -0.83
N LEU A 7 5.92 -5.18 0.06
CA LEU A 7 4.88 -6.13 0.50
C LEU A 7 4.05 -6.68 -0.65
N GLN A 8 3.77 -5.87 -1.67
CA GLN A 8 2.98 -6.30 -2.81
C GLN A 8 3.74 -7.28 -3.72
N THR A 9 5.04 -7.45 -3.51
CA THR A 9 5.89 -8.33 -4.32
C THR A 9 6.26 -9.64 -3.62
N VAL A 10 5.95 -9.79 -2.32
CA VAL A 10 6.30 -10.98 -1.54
C VAL A 10 5.14 -11.95 -1.46
N GLN A 11 5.44 -13.24 -1.36
CA GLN A 11 4.43 -14.27 -1.26
C GLN A 11 3.87 -14.43 0.14
N ASP A 12 4.71 -14.30 1.17
CA ASP A 12 4.32 -14.44 2.57
C ASP A 12 4.32 -13.09 3.28
N VAL A 13 3.29 -12.29 3.02
CA VAL A 13 3.14 -10.95 3.61
C VAL A 13 3.01 -11.04 5.14
N GLU A 14 2.19 -11.96 5.63
CA GLU A 14 1.97 -12.13 7.07
C GLU A 14 3.26 -12.48 7.79
N GLY A 15 4.02 -13.43 7.28
CA GLY A 15 5.29 -13.84 7.86
C GLY A 15 6.32 -12.71 7.88
N VAL A 16 6.43 -11.96 6.78
CA VAL A 16 7.37 -10.85 6.68
C VAL A 16 7.03 -9.75 7.69
N LEU A 17 5.78 -9.34 7.77
CA LEU A 17 5.36 -8.28 8.71
C LEU A 17 5.47 -8.72 10.15
N THR A 18 5.07 -9.94 10.48
CA THR A 18 5.16 -10.47 11.83
C THR A 18 6.62 -10.49 12.31
N GLU A 19 7.53 -10.97 11.47
CA GLU A 19 8.95 -11.03 11.80
C GLU A 19 9.55 -9.64 11.91
N MET A 20 9.17 -8.73 11.01
CA MET A 20 9.65 -7.35 11.00
C MET A 20 9.31 -6.63 12.30
N VAL A 21 8.07 -6.71 12.77
CA VAL A 21 7.65 -6.04 14.01
C VAL A 21 8.16 -6.75 15.25
N ARG A 22 8.52 -8.04 15.15
CA ARG A 22 9.16 -8.77 16.25
C ARG A 22 10.58 -8.28 16.48
N ILE A 23 11.33 -8.02 15.40
CA ILE A 23 12.75 -7.64 15.48
C ILE A 23 12.91 -6.14 15.68
N GLY A 24 12.19 -5.32 14.93
CA GLY A 24 12.32 -3.87 14.94
C GLY A 24 11.37 -3.21 15.95
N ARG A 25 11.86 -2.20 16.69
CA ARG A 25 11.01 -1.44 17.59
C ARG A 25 10.01 -0.58 16.84
N THR A 26 10.49 0.05 15.77
CA THR A 26 9.69 0.90 14.89
C THR A 26 10.04 0.55 13.48
N CYS A 27 9.02 0.33 12.66
CA CYS A 27 9.19 -0.07 11.27
C CYS A 27 8.49 0.93 10.37
N ILE A 28 9.10 1.21 9.21
CA ILE A 28 8.53 2.08 8.18
C ILE A 28 8.24 1.22 6.97
N VAL A 29 6.98 1.25 6.52
CA VAL A 29 6.52 0.46 5.37
C VAL A 29 5.85 1.40 4.38
N SER A 30 6.26 1.36 3.12
CA SER A 30 5.54 2.06 2.05
C SER A 30 4.88 1.05 1.14
N ILE A 31 3.64 1.31 0.77
CA ILE A 31 2.81 0.44 -0.05
C ILE A 31 2.12 1.23 -1.16
N PRO A 32 1.95 0.64 -2.36
CA PRO A 32 1.06 1.21 -3.35
C PRO A 32 -0.39 0.95 -2.94
N ASN A 33 -1.29 1.84 -3.33
CA ASN A 33 -2.71 1.71 -3.02
C ASN A 33 -3.50 1.38 -4.27
N PHE A 34 -3.96 0.15 -4.38
CA PHE A 34 -4.78 -0.29 -5.51
C PHE A 34 -6.22 0.22 -5.43
N GLY A 35 -6.59 0.89 -4.33
CA GLY A 35 -7.89 1.57 -4.21
C GLY A 35 -7.96 2.96 -4.82
N TYR A 36 -6.86 3.46 -5.39
CA TYR A 36 -6.77 4.79 -6.00
C TYR A 36 -7.84 4.98 -7.09
N HIS A 37 -8.46 6.17 -7.14
CA HIS A 37 -9.63 6.41 -7.98
C HIS A 37 -9.40 6.15 -9.47
N GLN A 38 -8.21 6.43 -10.00
CA GLN A 38 -7.91 6.17 -11.42
C GLN A 38 -7.96 4.68 -11.74
N LEU A 39 -7.49 3.83 -10.81
CA LEU A 39 -7.52 2.38 -10.99
C LEU A 39 -8.95 1.85 -10.96
N ARG A 40 -9.75 2.34 -10.02
CA ARG A 40 -11.17 1.96 -9.94
C ARG A 40 -11.93 2.33 -11.19
N ARG A 41 -11.71 3.56 -11.67
CA ARG A 41 -12.37 4.09 -12.86
C ARG A 41 -11.96 3.28 -14.10
N MET A 42 -10.68 3.04 -14.27
CA MET A 42 -10.18 2.29 -15.42
C MET A 42 -10.79 0.89 -15.48
N LEU A 43 -10.81 0.17 -14.35
CA LEU A 43 -11.40 -1.16 -14.31
C LEU A 43 -12.90 -1.11 -14.59
N ALA A 44 -13.62 -0.15 -14.01
CA ALA A 44 -15.06 -0.01 -14.19
C ALA A 44 -15.45 0.38 -15.62
N GLU A 45 -14.70 1.28 -16.24
CA GLU A 45 -15.02 1.81 -17.57
C GLU A 45 -14.50 0.93 -18.71
N THR A 46 -13.33 0.32 -18.55
CA THR A 46 -12.70 -0.43 -19.65
C THR A 46 -12.74 -1.94 -19.46
N GLY A 47 -12.97 -2.42 -18.24
CA GLY A 47 -12.91 -3.84 -17.93
C GLY A 47 -11.52 -4.44 -18.07
N ARG A 48 -10.48 -3.61 -18.08
CA ARG A 48 -9.09 -4.03 -18.27
C ARG A 48 -8.29 -3.82 -17.00
N ALA A 49 -7.15 -4.53 -16.89
CA ALA A 49 -6.26 -4.42 -15.74
C ALA A 49 -5.82 -2.97 -15.56
N PRO A 50 -6.06 -2.38 -14.38
CA PRO A 50 -5.82 -0.96 -14.19
C PRO A 50 -4.36 -0.63 -13.95
N LYS A 51 -3.99 0.57 -14.38
CA LYS A 51 -2.67 1.16 -14.10
C LYS A 51 -2.82 2.67 -14.02
N SER A 52 -1.83 3.34 -13.42
CA SER A 52 -1.81 4.79 -13.31
C SER A 52 -0.55 5.36 -13.98
N ALA A 53 -0.45 6.69 -14.06
CA ALA A 53 0.77 7.34 -14.54
C ALA A 53 1.83 7.45 -13.44
N GLY A 54 1.44 7.25 -12.17
CA GLY A 54 2.34 7.33 -11.03
C GLY A 54 3.01 6.01 -10.70
N VAL A 55 3.01 5.64 -9.41
CA VAL A 55 3.73 4.48 -8.90
C VAL A 55 3.17 3.15 -9.45
N LEU A 56 1.93 3.12 -9.90
CA LEU A 56 1.27 1.92 -10.42
C LEU A 56 1.20 1.91 -11.96
N HIS A 57 2.31 2.22 -12.61
CA HIS A 57 2.40 2.39 -14.07
C HIS A 57 2.66 1.12 -14.88
N TYR A 58 2.83 -0.03 -14.20
CA TYR A 58 3.18 -1.28 -14.88
C TYR A 58 2.03 -1.87 -15.68
N GLU A 59 2.37 -2.53 -16.79
CA GLU A 59 1.43 -3.40 -17.49
C GLU A 59 1.21 -4.67 -16.66
N TRP A 60 0.06 -5.35 -16.86
CA TRP A 60 -0.25 -6.54 -16.07
C TRP A 60 0.77 -7.67 -16.25
N TYR A 61 1.41 -7.73 -17.43
CA TYR A 61 2.34 -8.82 -17.75
C TYR A 61 3.80 -8.53 -17.36
N ASN A 62 4.12 -7.32 -16.95
CA ASN A 62 5.48 -6.97 -16.51
C ASN A 62 5.53 -6.37 -15.10
N THR A 63 4.41 -6.34 -14.40
CA THR A 63 4.35 -5.80 -13.05
C THR A 63 5.06 -6.73 -12.05
N PRO A 64 5.87 -6.19 -11.13
CA PRO A 64 6.40 -6.97 -10.01
C PRO A 64 5.36 -7.19 -8.91
N ASN A 65 4.20 -6.55 -9.00
CA ASN A 65 3.17 -6.60 -7.96
C ASN A 65 2.36 -7.87 -8.08
N ILE A 66 2.46 -8.75 -7.08
CA ILE A 66 1.71 -10.01 -7.04
C ILE A 66 0.58 -9.98 -6.01
N ARG A 67 0.46 -8.91 -5.23
CA ARG A 67 -0.60 -8.71 -4.24
C ARG A 67 -1.37 -7.45 -4.56
N PHE A 68 -2.69 -7.57 -4.66
CA PHE A 68 -3.58 -6.43 -4.80
C PHE A 68 -4.17 -6.11 -3.44
N PHE A 69 -3.80 -4.97 -2.88
CA PHE A 69 -4.39 -4.53 -1.62
C PHE A 69 -4.42 -3.01 -1.56
N THR A 70 -5.23 -2.50 -0.66
CA THR A 70 -5.48 -1.08 -0.50
C THR A 70 -4.98 -0.61 0.85
N ILE A 71 -4.99 0.72 1.04
CA ILE A 71 -4.69 1.30 2.36
C ILE A 71 -5.65 0.72 3.42
N ALA A 72 -6.94 0.62 3.09
CA ALA A 72 -7.92 0.07 4.00
C ALA A 72 -7.61 -1.39 4.37
N ASP A 73 -7.21 -2.20 3.39
CA ASP A 73 -6.82 -3.60 3.63
C ASP A 73 -5.64 -3.70 4.59
N PHE A 74 -4.62 -2.86 4.38
CA PHE A 74 -3.44 -2.87 5.23
C PHE A 74 -3.79 -2.46 6.66
N GLU A 75 -4.62 -1.44 6.83
CA GLU A 75 -5.06 -0.99 8.15
C GLU A 75 -5.87 -2.08 8.86
N ASP A 76 -6.75 -2.78 8.15
CA ASP A 76 -7.51 -3.91 8.68
C ASP A 76 -6.58 -5.05 9.12
N PHE A 77 -5.59 -5.37 8.30
CA PHE A 77 -4.58 -6.38 8.62
C PHE A 77 -3.82 -6.02 9.89
N CYS A 78 -3.37 -4.79 10.01
CA CYS A 78 -2.64 -4.33 11.20
C CYS A 78 -3.51 -4.47 12.46
N ARG A 79 -4.77 -4.09 12.38
CA ARG A 79 -5.70 -4.20 13.50
C ARG A 79 -5.93 -5.67 13.89
N GLU A 80 -6.13 -6.52 12.90
CA GLU A 80 -6.36 -7.95 13.13
C GLU A 80 -5.15 -8.66 13.73
N LYS A 81 -3.94 -8.26 13.34
CA LYS A 81 -2.69 -8.89 13.80
C LYS A 81 -2.03 -8.17 14.98
N ASN A 82 -2.73 -7.24 15.61
CA ASN A 82 -2.20 -6.47 16.76
C ASN A 82 -0.91 -5.72 16.40
N ILE A 83 -0.86 -5.15 15.22
CA ILE A 83 0.21 -4.26 14.79
C ILE A 83 -0.27 -2.83 14.99
N ARG A 84 0.51 -2.03 15.71
CA ARG A 84 0.15 -0.65 16.01
C ARG A 84 0.60 0.26 14.87
N VAL A 85 -0.32 1.04 14.33
CA VAL A 85 -0.03 2.09 13.34
C VAL A 85 0.14 3.41 14.10
N HIS A 86 1.36 3.93 14.14
CA HIS A 86 1.66 5.21 14.79
C HIS A 86 1.35 6.39 13.88
N ARG A 87 1.62 6.25 12.60
CA ARG A 87 1.43 7.31 11.63
C ARG A 87 1.20 6.75 10.24
N ARG A 88 0.36 7.43 9.49
CA ARG A 88 0.13 7.15 8.06
C ARG A 88 0.33 8.44 7.28
N ILE A 89 1.11 8.39 6.22
CA ILE A 89 1.26 9.48 5.26
C ILE A 89 0.78 8.95 3.91
N ALA A 90 -0.30 9.52 3.39
CA ALA A 90 -0.87 9.15 2.10
C ALA A 90 -0.46 10.18 1.05
N LEU A 91 -0.06 9.72 -0.11
CA LEU A 91 0.48 10.57 -1.17
C LEU A 91 -0.22 10.30 -2.50
N ASP A 92 -0.43 11.36 -3.28
CA ASP A 92 -0.76 11.26 -4.69
C ASP A 92 0.53 11.56 -5.46
N THR A 93 1.16 10.51 -6.00
CA THR A 93 2.48 10.66 -6.64
C THR A 93 2.41 11.40 -7.96
N GLU A 94 1.28 11.35 -8.67
CA GLU A 94 1.10 12.15 -9.90
C GLU A 94 1.05 13.65 -9.60
N ALA A 95 0.30 14.03 -8.56
CA ALA A 95 0.18 15.42 -8.14
C ALA A 95 1.36 15.87 -7.28
N GLN A 96 2.20 14.95 -6.81
CA GLN A 96 3.31 15.21 -5.89
C GLN A 96 2.83 15.92 -4.62
N ALA A 97 1.72 15.45 -4.05
CA ALA A 97 1.06 16.09 -2.92
C ALA A 97 0.65 15.07 -1.87
N GLU A 98 0.61 15.52 -0.61
CA GLU A 98 0.07 14.72 0.48
C GLU A 98 -1.46 14.75 0.42
N VAL A 99 -2.08 13.59 0.64
CA VAL A 99 -3.52 13.42 0.64
C VAL A 99 -4.02 13.41 2.08
N LEU A 100 -4.85 14.39 2.44
CA LEU A 100 -5.37 14.55 3.79
C LEU A 100 -6.78 13.99 3.96
N GLU A 101 -7.56 13.89 2.87
CA GLU A 101 -8.94 13.42 2.91
C GLU A 101 -9.12 12.18 2.02
N HIS A 102 -9.90 11.21 2.51
CA HIS A 102 -10.24 9.99 1.79
C HIS A 102 -9.01 9.33 1.14
N PRO A 103 -7.99 8.97 1.95
CA PRO A 103 -6.72 8.49 1.39
C PRO A 103 -6.85 7.20 0.59
N ASN A 104 -7.79 6.33 0.97
CA ASN A 104 -7.97 5.06 0.25
C ASN A 104 -8.48 5.27 -1.19
N LEU A 105 -9.08 6.42 -1.46
CA LEU A 105 -9.57 6.78 -2.79
C LEU A 105 -8.60 7.72 -3.52
N ASN A 106 -8.02 8.66 -2.81
CA ASN A 106 -7.29 9.78 -3.40
C ASN A 106 -5.77 9.63 -3.40
N ALA A 107 -5.23 8.60 -2.75
CA ALA A 107 -3.79 8.34 -2.72
C ALA A 107 -3.45 7.08 -3.50
N ASP A 108 -2.31 7.08 -4.20
CA ASP A 108 -1.78 5.89 -4.87
C ASP A 108 -0.63 5.25 -4.09
N LEU A 109 -0.14 5.92 -3.05
CA LEU A 109 0.97 5.45 -2.22
C LEU A 109 0.69 5.83 -0.76
N ALA A 110 1.08 4.97 0.17
CA ALA A 110 1.03 5.30 1.59
C ALA A 110 2.29 4.83 2.29
N ILE A 111 2.71 5.60 3.29
CA ILE A 111 3.84 5.29 4.16
C ILE A 111 3.27 5.11 5.56
N PHE A 112 3.58 3.99 6.18
CA PHE A 112 3.13 3.66 7.53
C PHE A 112 4.31 3.54 8.47
N VAL A 113 4.15 4.09 9.67
CA VAL A 113 5.06 3.86 10.79
C VAL A 113 4.34 2.91 11.74
N ILE A 114 4.87 1.70 11.89
CA ILE A 114 4.23 0.63 12.64
C ILE A 114 5.17 0.05 13.70
N SER A 115 4.56 -0.62 14.68
CA SER A 115 5.29 -1.39 15.68
C SER A 115 4.41 -2.52 16.21
N ARG A 116 5.00 -3.42 16.96
CA ARG A 116 4.24 -4.40 17.74
C ARG A 116 3.39 -3.67 18.79
N ALA A 117 2.16 -4.10 18.94
CA ALA A 117 1.26 -3.54 19.94
C ALA A 117 1.70 -3.85 21.37
#